data_3d90990c6be9197e5d3158693ad2bcbc
#
_entry.id   3d90990c6be9197e5d3158693ad2bcbc
#
_cell.length_a   1.000
_cell.length_b   1.000
_cell.length_c   1.000
_cell.angle_alpha   90.00
_cell.angle_beta   90.00
_cell.angle_gamma   90.00
#
_symmetry.space_group_name_H-M   'P 1'
#
loop_
_entity.id
_entity.type
_entity.pdbx_description
1 polymer ?
#
loop_
_entity_poly.entity_id
_entity_poly.type
_entity_poly.pdbx_seq_one_letter_code
_entity_poly.pdbx_strand_id
1 'polypeptide(L)'
;MRLLLLVFPLLLGAQVIPPAKVFQPKPPPEQPIPFNHKVHTGQAGVKCLDCHAIKDPGDQAGFPSEAACMGCHVAIKKDSPAIQKLAAFAADKKRVPWVRVYRLPKTVYFSHEVHHKQAGVACADCHGPVGEREAVGLEKSIHMAACMACHEQRKASNKCDLCHDSH
;
A
#
# COMPACT_ATOMS: atom_id res chain seq x y z
N MET A 1 36.50 -41.19 -53.49
CA MET A 1 36.18 -41.07 -52.07
C MET A 1 35.44 -39.75 -51.83
N ARG A 2 34.08 -39.75 -51.78
CA ARG A 2 33.24 -38.53 -51.65
C ARG A 2 32.91 -38.37 -50.16
N LEU A 3 33.41 -37.30 -49.58
CA LEU A 3 33.17 -36.95 -48.19
C LEU A 3 31.78 -36.27 -48.09
N LEU A 4 30.82 -36.97 -47.49
CA LEU A 4 29.48 -36.38 -47.18
C LEU A 4 29.61 -35.56 -45.91
N LEU A 5 29.52 -34.22 -46.04
CA LEU A 5 29.38 -33.31 -44.92
C LEU A 5 27.90 -33.29 -44.46
N LEU A 6 27.66 -33.93 -43.31
CA LEU A 6 26.37 -33.88 -42.63
C LEU A 6 26.25 -32.50 -41.91
N VAL A 7 25.44 -31.64 -42.47
CA VAL A 7 25.05 -30.37 -41.82
C VAL A 7 23.93 -30.67 -40.81
N PHE A 8 24.25 -30.60 -39.55
CA PHE A 8 23.25 -30.70 -38.47
C PHE A 8 22.59 -29.33 -38.29
N PRO A 9 21.25 -29.18 -38.45
CA PRO A 9 20.59 -27.93 -38.17
C PRO A 9 20.56 -27.69 -36.66
N LEU A 10 21.21 -26.63 -36.21
CA LEU A 10 21.16 -26.13 -34.85
C LEU A 10 19.75 -25.50 -34.65
N LEU A 11 18.83 -26.28 -34.11
CA LEU A 11 17.51 -25.72 -33.65
C LEU A 11 17.75 -24.85 -32.44
N LEU A 12 17.92 -23.53 -32.64
CA LEU A 12 17.80 -22.55 -31.56
C LEU A 12 16.34 -22.57 -31.09
N GLY A 13 16.06 -23.31 -30.05
CA GLY A 13 14.79 -23.26 -29.35
C GLY A 13 14.64 -21.88 -28.75
N ALA A 14 13.79 -21.03 -29.34
CA ALA A 14 13.37 -19.77 -28.72
C ALA A 14 12.71 -20.13 -27.38
N GLN A 15 13.38 -19.84 -26.27
CA GLN A 15 12.78 -19.97 -24.94
C GLN A 15 11.68 -18.91 -24.85
N VAL A 16 10.43 -19.35 -24.87
CA VAL A 16 9.28 -18.52 -24.59
C VAL A 16 9.35 -18.14 -23.11
N ILE A 17 9.83 -16.92 -22.84
CA ILE A 17 9.79 -16.35 -21.49
C ILE A 17 8.31 -16.13 -21.17
N PRO A 18 7.76 -16.79 -20.14
CA PRO A 18 6.36 -16.59 -19.79
C PRO A 18 6.13 -15.10 -19.48
N PRO A 19 4.99 -14.51 -19.90
CA PRO A 19 4.69 -13.12 -19.61
C PRO A 19 4.75 -12.90 -18.11
N ALA A 20 5.42 -11.82 -17.70
CA ALA A 20 5.48 -11.43 -16.29
C ALA A 20 4.04 -11.39 -15.75
N LYS A 21 3.80 -12.01 -14.58
CA LYS A 21 2.48 -12.02 -13.97
C LYS A 21 2.03 -10.58 -13.75
N VAL A 22 1.05 -10.13 -14.54
CA VAL A 22 0.46 -8.81 -14.40
C VAL A 22 -0.15 -8.72 -13.01
N PHE A 23 0.12 -7.63 -12.30
CA PHE A 23 -0.47 -7.37 -11.00
C PHE A 23 -2.00 -7.41 -11.10
N GLN A 24 -2.61 -8.17 -10.21
CA GLN A 24 -4.06 -8.22 -10.07
C GLN A 24 -4.46 -7.51 -8.77
N PRO A 25 -5.31 -6.48 -8.83
CA PRO A 25 -5.85 -5.84 -7.64
C PRO A 25 -6.54 -6.86 -6.73
N LYS A 26 -6.40 -6.68 -5.41
CA LYS A 26 -7.07 -7.55 -4.44
C LYS A 26 -8.26 -6.81 -3.83
N PRO A 27 -9.39 -7.50 -3.63
CA PRO A 27 -10.55 -6.91 -2.99
C PRO A 27 -10.24 -6.46 -1.56
N PRO A 28 -11.06 -5.54 -1.00
CA PRO A 28 -10.96 -5.14 0.39
C PRO A 28 -11.09 -6.36 1.33
N PRO A 29 -10.21 -6.49 2.33
CA PRO A 29 -10.40 -7.45 3.40
C PRO A 29 -11.56 -7.02 4.31
N GLU A 30 -12.18 -7.97 4.98
CA GLU A 30 -13.13 -7.66 6.05
C GLU A 30 -12.40 -6.94 7.19
N GLN A 31 -12.99 -5.84 7.65
CA GLN A 31 -12.45 -5.02 8.73
C GLN A 31 -13.25 -5.22 10.02
N PRO A 32 -12.61 -5.12 11.20
CA PRO A 32 -13.29 -5.23 12.49
C PRO A 32 -14.45 -4.24 12.65
N ILE A 33 -14.31 -3.06 12.07
CA ILE A 33 -15.31 -2.00 12.01
C ILE A 33 -15.34 -1.50 10.56
N PRO A 34 -16.50 -1.41 9.89
CA PRO A 34 -16.57 -0.84 8.55
C PRO A 34 -16.15 0.63 8.58
N PHE A 35 -15.26 1.01 7.67
CA PHE A 35 -14.79 2.38 7.52
C PHE A 35 -14.89 2.83 6.06
N ASN A 36 -15.53 3.98 5.84
CA ASN A 36 -15.78 4.52 4.52
C ASN A 36 -14.92 5.77 4.28
N HIS A 37 -13.83 5.64 3.52
CA HIS A 37 -12.95 6.76 3.18
C HIS A 37 -13.67 7.84 2.38
N LYS A 38 -14.50 7.47 1.40
CA LYS A 38 -15.24 8.41 0.55
C LYS A 38 -16.13 9.37 1.37
N VAL A 39 -16.76 8.88 2.41
CA VAL A 39 -17.56 9.73 3.31
C VAL A 39 -16.67 10.70 4.10
N HIS A 40 -15.56 10.20 4.66
CA HIS A 40 -14.68 11.03 5.49
C HIS A 40 -13.94 12.09 4.67
N THR A 41 -13.41 11.72 3.49
CA THR A 41 -12.68 12.66 2.65
C THR A 41 -13.60 13.58 1.86
N GLY A 42 -14.71 13.07 1.34
CA GLY A 42 -15.63 13.84 0.51
C GLY A 42 -16.62 14.67 1.31
N GLN A 43 -17.36 14.06 2.25
CA GLN A 43 -18.42 14.78 2.99
C GLN A 43 -17.90 15.49 4.24
N ALA A 44 -16.99 14.84 4.98
CA ALA A 44 -16.42 15.42 6.20
C ALA A 44 -15.18 16.29 5.95
N GLY A 45 -14.62 16.28 4.73
CA GLY A 45 -13.47 17.09 4.34
C GLY A 45 -12.15 16.73 5.02
N VAL A 46 -12.05 15.51 5.60
CA VAL A 46 -10.86 15.04 6.34
C VAL A 46 -9.75 14.70 5.35
N LYS A 47 -8.54 15.20 5.59
CA LYS A 47 -7.36 14.92 4.75
C LYS A 47 -6.67 13.64 5.19
N CYS A 48 -5.89 13.04 4.28
CA CYS A 48 -5.16 11.80 4.56
C CYS A 48 -4.31 11.89 5.83
N LEU A 49 -3.55 12.97 5.99
CA LEU A 49 -2.62 13.16 7.10
C LEU A 49 -3.30 13.49 8.44
N ASP A 50 -4.56 13.90 8.44
CA ASP A 50 -5.32 14.12 9.68
C ASP A 50 -5.52 12.80 10.43
N CYS A 51 -5.61 11.68 9.67
CA CYS A 51 -5.75 10.34 10.21
C CYS A 51 -4.45 9.50 10.12
N HIS A 52 -3.70 9.66 9.02
CA HIS A 52 -2.50 8.88 8.73
C HIS A 52 -1.22 9.70 8.92
N ALA A 53 -1.02 10.21 10.14
CA ALA A 53 0.16 11.03 10.44
C ALA A 53 1.46 10.25 10.22
N ILE A 54 2.40 10.85 9.50
CA ILE A 54 3.77 10.37 9.33
C ILE A 54 4.60 10.95 10.48
N LYS A 55 4.85 10.13 11.51
CA LYS A 55 5.64 10.49 12.69
C LYS A 55 7.04 9.91 12.58
N ASP A 56 7.99 10.50 13.29
CA ASP A 56 9.35 9.98 13.42
C ASP A 56 9.34 8.48 13.81
N PRO A 57 10.16 7.62 13.18
CA PRO A 57 11.21 7.86 12.15
C PRO A 57 10.70 8.01 10.70
N GLY A 58 9.41 8.03 10.45
CA GLY A 58 8.86 8.29 9.14
C GLY A 58 8.59 7.08 8.26
N ASP A 59 8.81 5.88 8.77
CA ASP A 59 8.64 4.63 7.99
C ASP A 59 7.18 4.35 7.68
N GLN A 60 6.28 4.70 8.59
CA GLN A 60 4.86 4.40 8.48
C GLN A 60 4.01 5.67 8.57
N ALA A 61 3.00 5.72 7.71
CA ALA A 61 1.83 6.54 7.94
C ALA A 61 0.92 5.77 8.91
N GLY A 62 0.72 6.32 10.11
CA GLY A 62 0.04 5.61 11.20
C GLY A 62 -1.46 5.43 10.97
N PHE A 63 -2.11 4.81 11.95
CA PHE A 63 -3.57 4.82 12.07
C PHE A 63 -3.96 5.79 13.19
N PRO A 64 -5.09 6.51 13.05
CA PRO A 64 -5.57 7.39 14.10
C PRO A 64 -5.88 6.61 15.38
N SER A 65 -5.85 7.27 16.51
CA SER A 65 -6.35 6.68 17.76
C SER A 65 -7.87 6.64 17.76
N GLU A 66 -8.44 5.72 18.51
CA GLU A 66 -9.89 5.61 18.70
C GLU A 66 -10.47 6.90 19.32
N ALA A 67 -9.69 7.55 20.19
CA ALA A 67 -10.05 8.85 20.77
C ALA A 67 -10.16 9.94 19.70
N ALA A 68 -9.30 9.94 18.69
CA ALA A 68 -9.40 10.88 17.56
C ALA A 68 -10.70 10.66 16.76
N CYS A 69 -11.09 9.43 16.53
CA CYS A 69 -12.37 9.10 15.90
C CYS A 69 -13.56 9.59 16.76
N MET A 70 -13.50 9.36 18.07
CA MET A 70 -14.54 9.74 19.01
C MET A 70 -14.66 11.26 19.18
N GLY A 71 -13.68 12.07 18.78
CA GLY A 71 -13.78 13.52 18.74
C GLY A 71 -15.01 14.02 17.96
N CYS A 72 -15.39 13.30 16.90
CA CYS A 72 -16.61 13.58 16.12
C CYS A 72 -17.74 12.60 16.46
N HIS A 73 -17.42 11.31 16.67
CA HIS A 73 -18.40 10.25 16.78
C HIS A 73 -19.11 10.19 18.15
N VAL A 74 -18.71 10.99 19.12
CA VAL A 74 -19.55 11.21 20.34
C VAL A 74 -20.92 11.84 20.00
N ALA A 75 -20.98 12.59 18.90
CA ALA A 75 -22.20 13.25 18.44
C ALA A 75 -22.73 12.68 17.12
N ILE A 76 -21.82 12.28 16.22
CA ILE A 76 -22.16 11.85 14.85
C ILE A 76 -22.30 10.32 14.83
N LYS A 77 -23.48 9.83 14.39
CA LYS A 77 -23.81 8.40 14.23
C LYS A 77 -23.58 7.57 15.50
N LYS A 78 -23.69 8.19 16.69
CA LYS A 78 -23.42 7.55 17.99
C LYS A 78 -24.25 6.28 18.23
N ASP A 79 -25.43 6.19 17.63
CA ASP A 79 -26.35 5.04 17.79
C ASP A 79 -26.09 3.91 16.77
N SER A 80 -25.14 4.10 15.86
CA SER A 80 -24.75 3.06 14.93
C SER A 80 -23.98 1.95 15.64
N PRO A 81 -24.27 0.64 15.38
CA PRO A 81 -23.53 -0.48 15.98
C PRO A 81 -22.01 -0.40 15.76
N ALA A 82 -21.59 0.09 14.59
CA ALA A 82 -20.16 0.28 14.26
C ALA A 82 -19.51 1.33 15.16
N ILE A 83 -20.20 2.43 15.44
CA ILE A 83 -19.71 3.50 16.31
C ILE A 83 -19.75 3.09 17.79
N GLN A 84 -20.77 2.35 18.20
CA GLN A 84 -20.80 1.77 19.54
C GLN A 84 -19.62 0.81 19.77
N LYS A 85 -19.28 -0.03 18.77
CA LYS A 85 -18.09 -0.88 18.82
C LYS A 85 -16.80 -0.07 18.90
N LEU A 86 -16.69 1.02 18.14
CA LEU A 86 -15.55 1.94 18.20
C LEU A 86 -15.45 2.59 19.59
N ALA A 87 -16.56 3.04 20.15
CA ALA A 87 -16.61 3.65 21.49
C ALA A 87 -16.14 2.68 22.58
N ALA A 88 -16.49 1.40 22.45
CA ALA A 88 -16.00 0.36 23.38
C ALA A 88 -14.47 0.22 23.29
N PHE A 89 -13.88 0.18 22.10
CA PHE A 89 -12.42 0.18 21.94
C PHE A 89 -11.77 1.42 22.58
N ALA A 90 -12.37 2.59 22.39
CA ALA A 90 -11.88 3.84 22.96
C ALA A 90 -11.95 3.84 24.50
N ALA A 91 -13.07 3.39 25.08
CA ALA A 91 -13.25 3.27 26.54
C ALA A 91 -12.25 2.32 27.17
N ASP A 92 -12.02 1.17 26.55
CA ASP A 92 -11.05 0.15 26.98
C ASP A 92 -9.58 0.57 26.74
N LYS A 93 -9.33 1.70 26.09
CA LYS A 93 -8.00 2.12 25.62
C LYS A 93 -7.31 1.07 24.75
N LYS A 94 -8.07 0.28 24.01
CA LYS A 94 -7.59 -0.76 23.10
C LYS A 94 -7.58 -0.23 21.67
N ARG A 95 -6.61 -0.71 20.89
CA ARG A 95 -6.56 -0.40 19.44
C ARG A 95 -7.53 -1.28 18.69
N VAL A 96 -8.27 -0.69 17.73
CA VAL A 96 -9.00 -1.47 16.74
C VAL A 96 -7.97 -2.29 15.93
N PRO A 97 -8.12 -3.62 15.84
CA PRO A 97 -7.15 -4.48 15.14
C PRO A 97 -7.37 -4.42 13.61
N TRP A 98 -7.11 -3.25 13.02
CA TRP A 98 -7.27 -3.03 11.58
C TRP A 98 -6.47 -4.02 10.75
N VAL A 99 -7.09 -4.60 9.74
CA VAL A 99 -6.41 -5.45 8.75
C VAL A 99 -5.69 -4.57 7.73
N ARG A 100 -4.36 -4.61 7.74
CA ARG A 100 -3.53 -3.83 6.82
C ARG A 100 -3.62 -4.38 5.40
N VAL A 101 -3.98 -3.54 4.45
CA VAL A 101 -4.05 -3.87 3.02
C VAL A 101 -2.67 -3.86 2.38
N TYR A 102 -1.88 -2.84 2.68
CA TYR A 102 -0.52 -2.66 2.16
C TYR A 102 0.50 -3.12 3.20
N ARG A 103 1.33 -4.11 2.85
CA ARG A 103 2.38 -4.64 3.72
C ARG A 103 3.63 -4.90 2.90
N LEU A 104 4.76 -4.42 3.38
CA LEU A 104 6.07 -4.80 2.88
C LEU A 104 6.68 -5.89 3.77
N PRO A 105 7.52 -6.78 3.21
CA PRO A 105 8.34 -7.68 4.01
C PRO A 105 9.22 -6.90 4.99
N LYS A 106 9.55 -7.50 6.13
CA LYS A 106 10.41 -6.85 7.15
C LYS A 106 11.84 -6.58 6.66
N THR A 107 12.25 -7.26 5.59
CA THR A 107 13.55 -7.10 4.92
C THR A 107 13.58 -5.96 3.92
N VAL A 108 12.50 -5.18 3.82
CA VAL A 108 12.41 -4.05 2.89
C VAL A 108 12.28 -2.76 3.68
N TYR A 109 13.25 -1.87 3.50
CA TYR A 109 13.20 -0.50 4.01
C TYR A 109 12.32 0.37 3.12
N PHE A 110 11.42 1.09 3.75
CA PHE A 110 10.58 2.08 3.09
C PHE A 110 10.29 3.22 4.06
N SER A 111 10.37 4.44 3.58
CA SER A 111 10.06 5.63 4.37
C SER A 111 9.00 6.48 3.68
N HIS A 112 7.85 6.65 4.34
CA HIS A 112 6.84 7.63 3.91
C HIS A 112 7.35 9.06 4.01
N GLU A 113 8.23 9.35 4.96
CA GLU A 113 8.87 10.65 5.13
C GLU A 113 9.63 11.04 3.86
N VAL A 114 10.51 10.15 3.38
CA VAL A 114 11.31 10.39 2.16
C VAL A 114 10.42 10.50 0.92
N HIS A 115 9.49 9.56 0.74
CA HIS A 115 8.67 9.53 -0.48
C HIS A 115 7.64 10.66 -0.52
N HIS A 116 6.90 10.87 0.55
CA HIS A 116 5.83 11.86 0.55
C HIS A 116 6.30 13.26 0.90
N LYS A 117 7.02 13.43 2.03
CA LYS A 117 7.38 14.78 2.48
C LYS A 117 8.56 15.37 1.72
N GLN A 118 9.60 14.57 1.41
CA GLN A 118 10.79 15.08 0.73
C GLN A 118 10.65 15.02 -0.79
N ALA A 119 10.20 13.89 -1.35
CA ALA A 119 10.07 13.69 -2.80
C ALA A 119 8.71 14.10 -3.38
N GLY A 120 7.74 14.53 -2.57
CA GLY A 120 6.43 15.02 -3.01
C GLY A 120 5.56 13.97 -3.71
N VAL A 121 5.78 12.66 -3.44
CA VAL A 121 4.98 11.58 -4.02
C VAL A 121 3.57 11.62 -3.42
N ALA A 122 2.54 11.65 -4.26
CA ALA A 122 1.18 11.66 -3.78
C ALA A 122 0.78 10.29 -3.20
N CYS A 123 -0.08 10.30 -2.17
CA CYS A 123 -0.56 9.06 -1.55
C CYS A 123 -1.19 8.11 -2.59
N ALA A 124 -1.95 8.67 -3.54
CA ALA A 124 -2.63 7.93 -4.58
C ALA A 124 -1.69 7.25 -5.59
N ASP A 125 -0.44 7.71 -5.72
CA ASP A 125 0.53 7.08 -6.63
C ASP A 125 0.82 5.63 -6.23
N CYS A 126 0.83 5.35 -4.91
CA CYS A 126 1.08 4.02 -4.36
C CYS A 126 -0.19 3.31 -3.86
N HIS A 127 -1.17 4.07 -3.37
CA HIS A 127 -2.37 3.52 -2.73
C HIS A 127 -3.62 3.55 -3.61
N GLY A 128 -3.57 4.19 -4.78
CA GLY A 128 -4.75 4.44 -5.59
C GLY A 128 -5.65 5.53 -4.99
N PRO A 129 -6.82 5.79 -5.57
CA PRO A 129 -7.72 6.87 -5.15
C PRO A 129 -8.54 6.47 -3.91
N VAL A 130 -7.85 6.18 -2.79
CA VAL A 130 -8.46 5.69 -1.53
C VAL A 130 -9.58 6.60 -1.03
N GLY A 131 -9.43 7.93 -1.20
CA GLY A 131 -10.45 8.90 -0.81
C GLY A 131 -11.80 8.72 -1.53
N GLU A 132 -11.86 7.97 -2.62
CA GLU A 132 -13.05 7.67 -3.39
C GLU A 132 -13.65 6.29 -3.05
N ARG A 133 -13.04 5.55 -2.12
CA ARG A 133 -13.40 4.17 -1.80
C ARG A 133 -14.24 4.08 -0.54
N GLU A 134 -15.28 3.26 -0.60
CA GLU A 134 -16.04 2.86 0.58
C GLU A 134 -15.27 1.86 1.43
N ALA A 135 -14.60 0.91 0.76
CA ALA A 135 -13.67 -0.04 1.38
C ALA A 135 -12.39 -0.11 0.55
N VAL A 136 -11.23 -0.23 1.21
CA VAL A 136 -9.92 -0.17 0.56
C VAL A 136 -9.39 -1.57 0.29
N GLY A 137 -9.10 -1.86 -0.98
CA GLY A 137 -8.39 -3.04 -1.44
C GLY A 137 -6.97 -2.72 -1.90
N LEU A 138 -6.21 -3.72 -2.29
CA LEU A 138 -4.88 -3.54 -2.88
C LEU A 138 -5.03 -3.19 -4.36
N GLU A 139 -5.05 -1.92 -4.71
CA GLU A 139 -5.30 -1.42 -6.07
C GLU A 139 -4.01 -1.18 -6.87
N LYS A 140 -2.91 -0.92 -6.19
CA LYS A 140 -1.60 -0.67 -6.80
C LYS A 140 -0.58 -1.71 -6.37
N SER A 141 0.29 -2.09 -7.27
CA SER A 141 1.40 -3.00 -6.96
C SER A 141 2.43 -2.31 -6.07
N ILE A 142 2.83 -3.00 -5.00
CA ILE A 142 3.96 -2.64 -4.14
C ILE A 142 5.09 -3.68 -4.22
N HIS A 143 5.15 -4.45 -5.30
CA HIS A 143 6.25 -5.37 -5.56
C HIS A 143 7.49 -4.62 -6.02
N MET A 144 8.66 -5.21 -5.80
CA MET A 144 9.97 -4.62 -6.13
C MET A 144 10.02 -4.00 -7.54
N ALA A 145 9.51 -4.70 -8.55
CA ALA A 145 9.49 -4.19 -9.92
C ALA A 145 8.69 -2.90 -10.10
N ALA A 146 7.60 -2.71 -9.35
CA ALA A 146 6.82 -1.46 -9.40
C ALA A 146 7.57 -0.29 -8.76
N CYS A 147 8.27 -0.55 -7.65
CA CYS A 147 9.12 0.44 -6.98
C CYS A 147 10.28 0.85 -7.91
N MET A 148 10.97 -0.12 -8.49
CA MET A 148 12.09 0.13 -9.42
C MET A 148 11.66 0.91 -10.66
N ALA A 149 10.51 0.59 -11.25
CA ALA A 149 9.98 1.31 -12.41
C ALA A 149 9.66 2.78 -12.08
N CYS A 150 9.10 3.06 -10.89
CA CYS A 150 8.86 4.41 -10.42
C CYS A 150 10.18 5.17 -10.18
N HIS A 151 11.16 4.52 -9.55
CA HIS A 151 12.48 5.10 -9.33
C HIS A 151 13.18 5.45 -10.65
N GLU A 152 13.11 4.56 -11.65
CA GLU A 152 13.65 4.82 -13.00
C GLU A 152 12.98 6.03 -13.65
N GLN A 153 11.66 6.11 -13.64
CA GLN A 153 10.90 7.25 -14.17
C GLN A 153 11.25 8.56 -13.47
N ARG A 154 11.49 8.52 -12.17
CA ARG A 154 11.84 9.69 -11.35
C ARG A 154 13.35 9.95 -11.28
N LYS A 155 14.19 9.16 -11.95
CA LYS A 155 15.66 9.21 -11.91
C LYS A 155 16.21 9.05 -10.48
N ALA A 156 15.51 8.26 -9.66
CA ALA A 156 15.95 7.89 -8.32
C ALA A 156 16.78 6.61 -8.37
N SER A 157 17.54 6.33 -7.32
CA SER A 157 18.43 5.16 -7.25
C SER A 157 17.64 3.84 -7.15
N ASN A 158 18.11 2.81 -7.86
CA ASN A 158 17.64 1.42 -7.79
C ASN A 158 18.71 0.48 -7.20
N LYS A 159 19.66 1.01 -6.39
CA LYS A 159 20.65 0.16 -5.72
C LYS A 159 19.99 -0.76 -4.72
N CYS A 160 20.47 -2.00 -4.64
CA CYS A 160 19.87 -3.04 -3.79
C CYS A 160 19.86 -2.65 -2.31
N ASP A 161 20.94 -2.07 -1.82
CA ASP A 161 21.16 -1.63 -0.44
C ASP A 161 20.32 -0.43 -0.02
N LEU A 162 19.67 0.25 -0.98
CA LEU A 162 18.74 1.34 -0.67
C LEU A 162 17.44 0.81 -0.04
N CYS A 163 17.02 -0.39 -0.44
CA CYS A 163 15.74 -0.99 -0.05
C CYS A 163 15.90 -2.26 0.78
N HIS A 164 17.07 -2.87 0.79
CA HIS A 164 17.33 -4.15 1.46
C HIS A 164 18.62 -4.08 2.27
N ASP A 165 18.65 -4.77 3.41
CA ASP A 165 19.92 -5.08 4.07
C ASP A 165 20.79 -5.94 3.16
N SER A 166 22.05 -5.56 3.02
CA SER A 166 23.08 -6.27 2.28
C SER A 166 23.74 -7.38 3.13
N HIS A 167 22.96 -8.08 3.96
CA HIS A 167 23.47 -9.18 4.79
C HIS A 167 23.07 -10.53 4.26
#